data_35663117b43aacff5f3fc561c9f3c233
#
_entry.id   35663117b43aacff5f3fc561c9f3c233
#
_cell.length_a   1.000
_cell.length_b   1.000
_cell.length_c   1.000
_cell.angle_alpha   90.00
_cell.angle_beta   90.00
_cell.angle_gamma   90.00
#
_symmetry.space_group_name_H-M   'P 1'
#
loop_
_entity.id
_entity.type
_entity.pdbx_description
1 polymer ?
#
loop_
_entity_poly.entity_id
_entity_poly.type
_entity_poly.pdbx_seq_one_letter_code
_entity_poly.pdbx_strand_id
1 'polypeptide(L)' 'MQGTVKAFDAETRSGSVLLDDGTELPFDAEAFAAGGLRLLRFGQRVNLRLDGDRVSVVTLSTFPLPS' A
#
# COMPACT_ATOMS: atom_id res chain seq x y z
N MET A 1 -0.21 -6.75 7.83
CA MET A 1 -1.19 -5.68 8.11
C MET A 1 -1.99 -5.40 6.84
N GLN A 2 -3.26 -5.17 6.97
CA GLN A 2 -4.14 -4.91 5.82
C GLN A 2 -4.73 -3.51 5.90
N GLY A 3 -5.03 -2.95 4.73
CA GLY A 3 -5.67 -1.65 4.61
C GLY A 3 -6.42 -1.55 3.31
N THR A 4 -7.01 -0.38 3.09
CA THR A 4 -7.77 -0.08 1.87
C THR A 4 -7.15 1.13 1.21
N VAL A 5 -6.94 1.07 -0.11
CA VAL A 5 -6.38 2.19 -0.86
C VAL A 5 -7.35 3.37 -0.79
N LYS A 6 -6.88 4.49 -0.27
CA LYS A 6 -7.65 5.73 -0.20
C LYS A 6 -7.34 6.66 -1.36
N ALA A 7 -6.08 6.70 -1.79
CA ALA A 7 -5.65 7.52 -2.92
C ALA A 7 -4.45 6.85 -3.60
N PHE A 8 -4.34 7.05 -4.90
CA PHE A 8 -3.20 6.57 -5.67
C PHE A 8 -2.98 7.48 -6.86
N ASP A 9 -1.75 7.94 -7.03
CA ASP A 9 -1.33 8.74 -8.17
C ASP A 9 -0.44 7.88 -9.08
N ALA A 10 -0.93 7.58 -10.27
CA ALA A 10 -0.20 6.72 -11.21
C ALA A 10 1.07 7.39 -11.77
N GLU A 11 1.14 8.72 -11.77
CA GLU A 11 2.32 9.43 -12.27
C GLU A 11 3.50 9.29 -11.29
N THR A 12 3.23 9.48 -10.01
CA THR A 12 4.26 9.40 -8.97
C THR A 12 4.36 8.00 -8.38
N ARG A 13 3.36 7.15 -8.64
CA ARG A 13 3.22 5.79 -8.08
C ARG A 13 3.19 5.81 -6.56
N SER A 14 2.64 6.86 -6.00
CA SER A 14 2.49 7.03 -4.56
C SER A 14 1.02 7.22 -4.22
N GLY A 15 0.70 7.12 -2.94
CA GLY A 15 -0.66 7.29 -2.49
C GLY A 15 -0.78 7.09 -0.99
N SER A 16 -1.97 6.72 -0.55
CA SER A 16 -2.21 6.44 0.86
C SER A 16 -3.20 5.29 1.03
N VAL A 17 -3.10 4.64 2.18
CA VAL A 17 -4.00 3.55 2.57
C VAL A 17 -4.65 3.90 3.90
N LEU A 18 -5.87 3.43 4.06
CA LEU A 18 -6.61 3.58 5.31
C LEU A 18 -6.61 2.23 6.01
N LEU A 19 -6.11 2.20 7.24
CA LEU A 19 -6.09 1.00 8.05
C LEU A 19 -7.47 0.73 8.64
N ASP A 20 -7.67 -0.49 9.13
CA ASP A 20 -8.96 -0.90 9.70
C ASP A 20 -9.33 -0.11 10.96
N ASP A 21 -8.34 0.48 11.63
CA ASP A 21 -8.57 1.31 12.82
C ASP A 21 -8.83 2.79 12.48
N GLY A 22 -8.86 3.15 11.20
CA GLY A 22 -9.06 4.52 10.77
C GLY A 22 -7.80 5.32 10.53
N THR A 23 -6.62 4.74 10.75
CA THR A 23 -5.34 5.42 10.52
C THR A 23 -5.04 5.46 9.03
N GLU A 24 -4.66 6.63 8.54
CA GLU A 24 -4.22 6.79 7.15
C GLU A 24 -2.69 6.82 7.10
N LEU A 25 -2.11 5.99 6.22
CA LEU A 25 -0.66 5.91 6.04
C LEU A 25 -0.30 6.20 4.59
N PRO A 26 0.65 7.11 4.34
CA PRO A 26 1.15 7.34 2.98
C PRO A 26 2.13 6.24 2.59
N PHE A 27 2.20 5.96 1.30
CA PHE A 27 3.24 5.09 0.75
C PHE A 27 3.85 5.78 -0.47
N ASP A 28 5.12 5.47 -0.73
CA ASP A 28 5.84 6.05 -1.85
C ASP A 28 6.03 5.03 -2.97
N ALA A 29 6.71 5.48 -4.04
CA ALA A 29 6.96 4.64 -5.21
C ALA A 29 7.80 3.42 -4.87
N GLU A 30 8.70 3.52 -3.87
CA GLU A 30 9.51 2.38 -3.44
C GLU A 30 8.66 1.28 -2.84
N ALA A 31 7.73 1.64 -1.95
CA ALA A 31 6.82 0.68 -1.35
C ALA A 31 5.93 0.02 -2.40
N PHE A 32 5.45 0.80 -3.35
CA PHE A 32 4.64 0.30 -4.44
C PHE A 32 5.43 -0.68 -5.32
N ALA A 33 6.65 -0.30 -5.70
CA ALA A 33 7.50 -1.14 -6.54
C ALA A 33 7.93 -2.41 -5.82
N ALA A 34 8.19 -2.33 -4.51
CA ALA A 34 8.58 -3.50 -3.72
C ALA A 34 7.51 -4.57 -3.70
N GLY A 35 6.24 -4.17 -3.82
CA GLY A 35 5.13 -5.12 -3.87
C GLY A 35 4.90 -5.73 -5.24
N GLY A 36 5.58 -5.28 -6.27
CA GLY A 36 5.44 -5.82 -7.63
C GLY A 36 4.14 -5.43 -8.32
N LEU A 37 3.43 -4.44 -7.81
CA LEU A 37 2.17 -4.01 -8.40
C LEU A 37 2.42 -3.02 -9.53
N ARG A 38 1.45 -2.94 -10.45
CA ARG A 38 1.50 -1.98 -11.55
C ARG A 38 0.51 -0.85 -11.38
N LEU A 39 -0.60 -1.11 -10.68
CA LEU A 39 -1.67 -0.14 -10.52
C LEU A 39 -2.46 -0.50 -9.27
N LEU A 40 -2.91 0.52 -8.56
CA LEU A 40 -3.85 0.38 -7.46
C LEU A 40 -5.10 1.19 -7.77
N ARG A 41 -6.24 0.74 -7.23
CA ARG A 41 -7.52 1.43 -7.39
C ARG A 41 -8.02 1.89 -6.05
N PHE A 42 -8.75 2.99 -6.05
CA PHE A 42 -9.45 3.47 -4.87
C PHE A 42 -10.37 2.37 -4.33
N GLY A 43 -10.30 2.13 -3.04
CA GLY A 43 -11.11 1.12 -2.39
C GLY A 43 -10.56 -0.29 -2.44
N GLN A 44 -9.43 -0.51 -3.11
CA GLN A 44 -8.83 -1.82 -3.22
C GLN A 44 -8.20 -2.25 -1.90
N ARG A 45 -8.39 -3.51 -1.53
CA ARG A 45 -7.81 -4.07 -0.32
C ARG A 45 -6.37 -4.49 -0.59
N VAL A 46 -5.46 -4.12 0.32
CA VAL A 46 -4.03 -4.40 0.17
C VAL A 46 -3.43 -4.94 1.45
N ASN A 47 -2.33 -5.65 1.32
CA ASN A 47 -1.46 -6.01 2.44
C ASN A 47 -0.30 -5.03 2.50
N LEU A 48 0.07 -4.67 3.72
CA LEU A 48 1.14 -3.70 3.97
C LEU A 48 2.20 -4.30 4.86
N ARG A 49 3.44 -3.92 4.61
CA ARG A 49 4.53 -4.16 5.51
C ARG A 49 5.07 -2.82 5.97
N LEU A 50 5.28 -2.68 7.27
CA LEU A 50 5.78 -1.43 7.85
C LEU A 50 7.23 -1.59 8.27
N ASP A 51 7.99 -0.49 8.14
CA ASP A 51 9.31 -0.36 8.70
C ASP A 51 9.26 0.87 9.60
N GLY A 52 9.08 0.64 10.90
CA GLY A 52 8.77 1.72 11.84
C GLY A 52 7.39 2.31 11.53
N ASP A 53 7.33 3.61 11.29
CA ASP A 53 6.10 4.33 10.95
C ASP A 53 5.84 4.38 9.45
N ARG A 54 6.68 3.74 8.66
CA ARG A 54 6.69 3.91 7.21
C ARG A 54 6.25 2.65 6.52
N VAL A 55 5.43 2.79 5.48
CA VAL A 55 5.05 1.66 4.65
C VAL A 55 6.22 1.31 3.74
N SER A 56 6.72 0.09 3.86
CA SER A 56 7.87 -0.38 3.07
C SER A 56 7.44 -1.24 1.87
N VAL A 57 6.29 -1.92 1.95
CA VAL A 57 5.78 -2.77 0.88
C VAL A 57 4.26 -2.67 0.84
N VAL A 58 3.71 -2.57 -0.36
CA VAL A 58 2.26 -2.65 -0.61
C VAL A 58 2.00 -3.76 -1.62
N THR A 59 1.15 -4.72 -1.28
CA THR A 59 0.76 -5.79 -2.21
C THR A 59 -0.76 -5.95 -2.19
N LEU A 60 -1.29 -6.66 -3.17
CA LEU A 60 -2.70 -7.04 -3.15
C LEU A 60 -2.97 -7.98 -1.97
N SER A 61 -4.18 -7.90 -1.40
CA SER A 61 -4.53 -8.72 -0.24
C SER A 61 -4.50 -10.22 -0.53
N THR A 62 -4.61 -10.61 -1.80
CA THR A 62 -4.54 -12.00 -2.22
C THR A 62 -3.12 -12.51 -2.45
N PHE A 63 -2.13 -11.61 -2.44
CA PHE A 63 -0.73 -11.98 -2.66
C PHE A 63 -0.03 -12.13 -1.33
N PRO A 64 0.87 -13.11 -1.18
CA PRO A 64 1.69 -13.21 0.03
C PRO A 64 2.69 -12.05 0.06
N LEU A 65 2.98 -11.58 1.27
CA LEU A 65 4.02 -10.57 1.44
C LEU A 65 5.40 -11.20 1.22
N PRO A 66 6.33 -10.47 0.63
CA PRO A 66 7.72 -10.93 0.56
C PRO A 66 8.28 -11.10 1.95
N SER A 67 8.97 -12.17 2.16
CA SER A 67 9.58 -12.47 3.46
C SER A 67 11.04 -12.01 3.53
#